data_0d75aa3ae937c5c627c7f15a07d07416
#
_entry.id   0d75aa3ae937c5c627c7f15a07d07416
#
_cell.length_a   1.000
_cell.length_b   1.000
_cell.length_c   1.000
_cell.angle_alpha   90.00
_cell.angle_beta   90.00
_cell.angle_gamma   90.00
#
_symmetry.space_group_name_H-M   'P 1'
#
loop_
_entity.id
_entity.type
_entity.pdbx_description
1 polymer ?
#
loop_
_entity_poly.entity_id
_entity_poly.type
_entity_poly.pdbx_seq_one_letter_code
_entity_poly.pdbx_strand_id
1 'polypeptide(L)'
;MLGISMFAYNVRNIGKKSREKEAIENAIDYVNSRDFKVGHEIAIDPSSFGDGKLAKNSNPTRRTVTATRYNPVESQCNDQPLITADMSRISLSKLKRGEIRWIAVSQDLRKVYKYGDVVEIKAKDGDDKSINGLYEVHDTMNKRFTDRIDILTHIDNPHGQGKWEEVSIRLVRRGLK
;
A
#
# COMPACT_ATOMS: atom_id res chain seq x y z
N MET A 1 45.57 21.09 -21.86
CA MET A 1 44.15 21.21 -22.21
C MET A 1 43.27 20.29 -21.35
N LEU A 2 43.35 20.31 -20.02
CA LEU A 2 42.57 19.45 -19.12
C LEU A 2 41.64 20.22 -18.16
N GLY A 3 41.68 21.58 -18.20
CA GLY A 3 40.89 22.40 -17.25
C GLY A 3 39.43 22.65 -17.63
N ILE A 4 39.08 22.60 -18.93
CA ILE A 4 37.75 23.02 -19.40
C ILE A 4 36.70 21.92 -19.21
N SER A 5 37.10 20.64 -19.25
CA SER A 5 36.20 19.49 -19.07
C SER A 5 35.68 19.36 -17.64
N MET A 6 36.51 19.66 -16.66
CA MET A 6 36.11 19.52 -15.23
C MET A 6 35.18 20.63 -14.75
N PHE A 7 35.36 21.85 -15.31
CA PHE A 7 34.49 22.99 -15.00
C PHE A 7 33.08 22.79 -15.57
N ALA A 8 32.98 22.29 -16.83
CA ALA A 8 31.70 21.99 -17.47
C ALA A 8 30.95 20.85 -16.78
N TYR A 9 31.65 19.84 -16.23
CA TYR A 9 31.06 18.76 -15.45
C TYR A 9 30.46 19.24 -14.12
N ASN A 10 31.20 20.13 -13.42
CA ASN A 10 30.73 20.70 -12.15
C ASN A 10 29.50 21.62 -12.33
N VAL A 11 29.50 22.47 -13.37
CA VAL A 11 28.37 23.38 -13.65
C VAL A 11 27.09 22.58 -14.01
N ARG A 12 27.22 21.48 -14.76
CA ARG A 12 26.09 20.60 -15.07
C ARG A 12 25.52 19.91 -13.83
N ASN A 13 26.37 19.47 -12.89
CA ASN A 13 25.93 18.83 -11.65
C ASN A 13 25.29 19.82 -10.66
N ILE A 14 25.78 21.06 -10.59
CA ILE A 14 25.17 22.11 -9.76
C ILE A 14 23.77 22.45 -10.29
N GLY A 15 23.60 22.59 -11.60
CA GLY A 15 22.29 22.85 -12.21
C GLY A 15 21.30 21.70 -12.05
N LYS A 16 21.77 20.45 -12.00
CA LYS A 16 20.92 19.27 -11.77
C LYS A 16 20.44 19.21 -10.31
N LYS A 17 21.33 19.42 -9.34
CA LYS A 17 20.97 19.50 -7.91
C LYS A 17 20.03 20.67 -7.60
N SER A 18 20.18 21.82 -8.28
CA SER A 18 19.29 22.97 -8.10
C SER A 18 17.87 22.66 -8.61
N ARG A 19 17.73 22.03 -9.76
CA ARG A 19 16.42 21.62 -10.31
C ARG A 19 15.74 20.53 -9.47
N GLU A 20 16.49 19.58 -8.94
CA GLU A 20 15.97 18.56 -8.04
C GLU A 20 15.48 19.19 -6.72
N LYS A 21 16.18 20.16 -6.18
CA LYS A 21 15.77 20.89 -4.97
C LYS A 21 14.50 21.72 -5.23
N GLU A 22 14.44 22.45 -6.33
CA GLU A 22 13.27 23.22 -6.74
C GLU A 22 12.04 22.34 -7.02
N ALA A 23 12.23 21.16 -7.61
CA ALA A 23 11.16 20.18 -7.81
C ALA A 23 10.62 19.61 -6.48
N ILE A 24 11.50 19.41 -5.49
CA ILE A 24 11.11 18.97 -4.14
C ILE A 24 10.37 20.07 -3.40
N GLU A 25 10.85 21.32 -3.45
CA GLU A 25 10.18 22.48 -2.86
C GLU A 25 8.79 22.70 -3.47
N ASN A 26 8.67 22.64 -4.80
CA ASN A 26 7.39 22.73 -5.50
C ASN A 26 6.44 21.57 -5.14
N ALA A 27 6.96 20.36 -4.94
CA ALA A 27 6.16 19.22 -4.50
C ALA A 27 5.67 19.37 -3.04
N ILE A 28 6.51 19.94 -2.17
CA ILE A 28 6.16 20.24 -0.77
C ILE A 28 5.09 21.34 -0.75
N ASP A 29 5.24 22.41 -1.53
CA ASP A 29 4.26 23.49 -1.63
C ASP A 29 2.93 23.01 -2.22
N TYR A 30 2.97 22.10 -3.20
CA TYR A 30 1.76 21.46 -3.75
C TYR A 30 1.04 20.60 -2.71
N VAL A 31 1.78 19.87 -1.87
CA VAL A 31 1.19 19.07 -0.77
C VAL A 31 0.63 20.00 0.32
N ASN A 32 1.33 21.07 0.64
CA ASN A 32 0.91 22.04 1.68
C ASN A 32 -0.22 22.96 1.20
N SER A 33 -0.32 23.26 -0.10
CA SER A 33 -1.38 24.11 -0.69
C SER A 33 -2.70 23.37 -0.88
N ARG A 34 -2.70 22.04 -0.92
CA ARG A 34 -3.92 21.28 -0.75
C ARG A 34 -4.24 21.30 0.73
N ASP A 35 -5.19 22.12 1.11
CA ASP A 35 -5.84 22.14 2.42
C ASP A 35 -6.25 20.72 2.85
N PHE A 36 -5.28 19.95 3.31
CA PHE A 36 -5.53 18.80 4.14
C PHE A 36 -5.87 19.34 5.53
N LYS A 37 -7.03 19.98 5.63
CA LYS A 37 -7.63 20.25 6.93
C LYS A 37 -7.98 18.93 7.58
N VAL A 38 -6.97 18.33 8.21
CA VAL A 38 -7.19 17.35 9.25
C VAL A 38 -7.87 18.11 10.39
N GLY A 39 -9.15 17.81 10.63
CA GLY A 39 -9.86 18.25 11.81
C GLY A 39 -10.60 19.57 11.68
N HIS A 40 -11.64 19.65 10.87
CA HIS A 40 -12.84 20.32 11.34
C HIS A 40 -13.63 19.30 12.17
N GLU A 41 -13.64 19.45 13.49
CA GLU A 41 -14.76 19.04 14.29
C GLU A 41 -16.00 19.73 13.70
N ILE A 42 -16.75 18.99 12.89
CA ILE A 42 -18.11 19.38 12.55
C ILE A 42 -18.86 19.19 13.86
N ALA A 43 -19.14 20.28 14.55
CA ALA A 43 -20.12 20.30 15.63
C ALA A 43 -21.47 19.94 14.99
N ILE A 44 -21.78 18.65 14.96
CA ILE A 44 -23.07 18.15 14.52
C ILE A 44 -24.02 18.42 15.68
N ASP A 45 -24.98 19.34 15.47
CA ASP A 45 -26.08 19.56 16.40
C ASP A 45 -26.86 18.24 16.55
N PRO A 46 -26.89 17.66 17.77
CA PRO A 46 -27.56 16.38 18.00
C PRO A 46 -29.08 16.44 17.81
N SER A 47 -29.66 17.64 17.76
CA SER A 47 -31.13 17.82 17.67
C SER A 47 -31.69 17.71 16.23
N SER A 48 -30.81 17.63 15.21
CA SER A 48 -31.22 17.54 13.80
C SER A 48 -31.44 16.11 13.30
N PHE A 49 -31.22 15.09 14.12
CA PHE A 49 -31.49 13.70 13.76
C PHE A 49 -32.84 13.28 14.35
N GLY A 50 -33.87 13.26 13.49
CA GLY A 50 -35.12 12.58 13.80
C GLY A 50 -34.87 11.12 14.13
N ASP A 51 -35.79 10.47 14.89
CA ASP A 51 -35.79 9.11 15.45
C ASP A 51 -35.48 7.95 14.49
N GLY A 52 -34.52 8.14 13.60
CA GLY A 52 -33.93 7.11 12.79
C GLY A 52 -32.96 6.28 13.64
N LYS A 53 -33.26 4.99 13.84
CA LYS A 53 -32.37 3.99 14.44
C LYS A 53 -30.94 4.27 13.99
N LEU A 54 -30.07 4.70 14.94
CA LEU A 54 -28.64 4.83 14.75
C LEU A 54 -28.11 3.58 14.09
N ALA A 55 -27.77 3.66 12.82
CA ALA A 55 -27.00 2.63 12.16
C ALA A 55 -25.77 2.42 13.04
N LYS A 56 -25.64 1.25 13.66
CA LYS A 56 -24.47 0.86 14.45
C LYS A 56 -23.26 1.30 13.67
N ASN A 57 -22.48 2.25 14.21
CA ASN A 57 -21.16 2.62 13.72
C ASN A 57 -20.41 1.34 13.38
N SER A 58 -20.40 0.96 12.12
CA SER A 58 -19.57 -0.13 11.67
C SER A 58 -18.14 0.40 11.71
N ASN A 59 -17.50 0.22 12.86
CA ASN A 59 -16.07 0.36 13.03
C ASN A 59 -15.43 -0.24 11.76
N PRO A 60 -14.57 0.47 11.03
CA PRO A 60 -13.99 -0.05 9.79
C PRO A 60 -13.48 -1.45 10.09
N THR A 61 -13.97 -2.43 9.37
CA THR A 61 -13.86 -3.85 9.70
C THR A 61 -12.39 -4.21 9.90
N ARG A 62 -11.96 -4.25 11.13
CA ARG A 62 -10.62 -4.70 11.51
C ARG A 62 -10.66 -6.19 11.74
N ARG A 63 -9.66 -6.91 11.22
CA ARG A 63 -9.48 -8.34 11.46
C ARG A 63 -8.05 -8.62 11.87
N THR A 64 -7.87 -9.74 12.57
CA THR A 64 -6.56 -10.31 12.85
C THR A 64 -6.33 -11.47 11.91
N VAL A 65 -5.18 -11.48 11.24
CA VAL A 65 -4.83 -12.45 10.19
C VAL A 65 -3.36 -12.88 10.32
N THR A 66 -3.00 -13.96 9.64
CA THR A 66 -1.61 -14.30 9.37
C THR A 66 -1.19 -13.63 8.06
N ALA A 67 -0.03 -12.97 8.03
CA ALA A 67 0.57 -12.42 6.83
C ALA A 67 1.80 -13.25 6.41
N THR A 68 1.95 -13.44 5.10
CA THR A 68 3.15 -13.99 4.48
C THR A 68 3.59 -13.10 3.32
N ARG A 69 4.72 -13.43 2.68
CA ARG A 69 5.18 -12.79 1.44
C ARG A 69 5.25 -13.82 0.32
N TYR A 70 4.96 -13.37 -0.89
CA TYR A 70 5.17 -14.15 -2.11
C TYR A 70 5.85 -13.32 -3.20
N ASN A 71 6.52 -14.01 -4.11
CA ASN A 71 7.11 -13.42 -5.30
C ASN A 71 6.30 -13.83 -6.52
N PRO A 72 6.21 -12.99 -7.56
CA PRO A 72 5.48 -13.30 -8.78
C PRO A 72 6.31 -14.23 -9.70
N VAL A 73 6.50 -15.48 -9.24
CA VAL A 73 7.25 -16.54 -9.94
C VAL A 73 6.41 -17.81 -10.02
N GLU A 74 6.61 -18.62 -11.05
CA GLU A 74 5.82 -19.83 -11.31
C GLU A 74 5.82 -20.83 -10.15
N SER A 75 6.93 -20.93 -9.42
CA SER A 75 7.04 -21.84 -8.26
C SER A 75 6.15 -21.44 -7.07
N GLN A 76 5.65 -20.21 -7.03
CA GLN A 76 4.79 -19.70 -5.95
C GLN A 76 3.39 -19.29 -6.44
N CYS A 77 3.22 -19.14 -7.74
CA CYS A 77 1.97 -18.74 -8.38
C CYS A 77 1.49 -19.83 -9.36
N ASN A 78 0.57 -19.46 -10.25
CA ASN A 78 0.17 -20.26 -11.39
C ASN A 78 1.13 -20.03 -12.58
N ASP A 79 0.78 -20.55 -13.75
CA ASP A 79 1.49 -20.38 -15.03
C ASP A 79 1.55 -18.94 -15.57
N GLN A 80 0.82 -18.02 -14.94
CA GLN A 80 0.81 -16.57 -15.26
C GLN A 80 1.17 -15.71 -14.05
N PRO A 81 2.38 -15.81 -13.51
CA PRO A 81 2.76 -15.20 -12.24
C PRO A 81 2.71 -13.67 -12.22
N LEU A 82 2.67 -13.04 -13.40
CA LEU A 82 2.58 -11.58 -13.53
C LEU A 82 1.15 -11.05 -13.69
N ILE A 83 0.14 -11.93 -13.57
CA ILE A 83 -1.28 -11.56 -13.64
C ILE A 83 -1.96 -11.98 -12.34
N THR A 84 -2.56 -11.01 -11.67
CA THR A 84 -3.32 -11.23 -10.43
C THR A 84 -4.72 -11.77 -10.71
N ALA A 85 -5.43 -12.24 -9.68
CA ALA A 85 -6.78 -12.79 -9.81
C ALA A 85 -7.83 -11.77 -10.29
N ASP A 86 -7.59 -10.47 -10.15
CA ASP A 86 -8.43 -9.42 -10.72
C ASP A 86 -7.99 -8.96 -12.12
N MET A 87 -7.09 -9.72 -12.76
CA MET A 87 -6.52 -9.47 -14.09
C MET A 87 -5.57 -8.26 -14.19
N SER A 88 -5.15 -7.71 -13.05
CA SER A 88 -4.13 -6.65 -13.03
C SER A 88 -2.75 -7.21 -13.38
N ARG A 89 -1.99 -6.45 -14.19
CA ARG A 89 -0.63 -6.84 -14.60
C ARG A 89 0.42 -6.28 -13.64
N ILE A 90 1.24 -7.15 -13.06
CA ILE A 90 2.34 -6.78 -12.19
C ILE A 90 3.49 -6.21 -13.02
N SER A 91 3.90 -4.98 -12.72
CA SER A 91 5.13 -4.38 -13.25
C SER A 91 6.28 -4.63 -12.27
N LEU A 92 7.21 -5.51 -12.63
CA LEU A 92 8.36 -5.85 -11.78
C LEU A 92 9.20 -4.62 -11.42
N SER A 93 9.37 -3.68 -12.36
CA SER A 93 10.11 -2.45 -12.10
C SER A 93 9.42 -1.55 -11.06
N LYS A 94 8.09 -1.39 -11.13
CA LYS A 94 7.32 -0.64 -10.14
C LYS A 94 7.30 -1.36 -8.78
N LEU A 95 7.17 -2.69 -8.80
CA LEU A 95 7.22 -3.50 -7.58
C LEU A 95 8.58 -3.37 -6.88
N LYS A 96 9.69 -3.42 -7.63
CA LYS A 96 11.05 -3.25 -7.11
C LYS A 96 11.27 -1.88 -6.47
N ARG A 97 10.65 -0.81 -7.01
CA ARG A 97 10.72 0.55 -6.46
C ARG A 97 9.72 0.80 -5.33
N GLY A 98 8.88 -0.18 -4.97
CA GLY A 98 7.84 -0.03 -3.93
C GLY A 98 6.63 0.83 -4.34
N GLU A 99 6.47 1.13 -5.64
CA GLU A 99 5.32 1.86 -6.20
C GLU A 99 4.06 0.98 -6.26
N ILE A 100 4.22 -0.34 -6.28
CA ILE A 100 3.16 -1.34 -6.16
C ILE A 100 3.22 -1.93 -4.77
N ARG A 101 2.12 -1.83 -4.04
CA ARG A 101 1.93 -2.46 -2.73
C ARG A 101 0.62 -3.23 -2.75
N TRP A 102 0.66 -4.44 -3.29
CA TRP A 102 -0.50 -5.29 -3.49
C TRP A 102 -0.48 -6.49 -2.56
N ILE A 103 -1.67 -7.01 -2.27
CA ILE A 103 -1.84 -8.23 -1.49
C ILE A 103 -2.81 -9.20 -2.15
N ALA A 104 -2.59 -10.48 -1.89
CA ALA A 104 -3.58 -11.52 -2.01
C ALA A 104 -4.29 -11.72 -0.67
N VAL A 105 -5.58 -12.02 -0.69
CA VAL A 105 -6.36 -12.34 0.51
C VAL A 105 -6.98 -13.73 0.37
N SER A 106 -7.13 -14.46 1.48
CA SER A 106 -7.82 -15.75 1.49
C SER A 106 -9.30 -15.59 1.11
N GLN A 107 -9.92 -16.65 0.61
CA GLN A 107 -11.28 -16.58 0.04
C GLN A 107 -12.36 -16.14 1.05
N ASP A 108 -12.22 -16.49 2.32
CA ASP A 108 -13.08 -16.01 3.39
C ASP A 108 -12.97 -14.49 3.58
N LEU A 109 -11.75 -13.93 3.51
CA LEU A 109 -11.51 -12.49 3.58
C LEU A 109 -12.01 -11.74 2.34
N ARG A 110 -12.14 -12.39 1.17
CA ARG A 110 -12.73 -11.80 -0.04
C ARG A 110 -14.19 -11.39 0.15
N LYS A 111 -14.88 -11.95 1.14
CA LYS A 111 -16.25 -11.53 1.50
C LYS A 111 -16.26 -10.11 2.08
N VAL A 112 -15.16 -9.71 2.73
CA VAL A 112 -14.98 -8.44 3.43
C VAL A 112 -14.18 -7.43 2.61
N TYR A 113 -13.02 -7.85 2.10
CA TYR A 113 -12.09 -7.04 1.31
C TYR A 113 -12.23 -7.40 -0.17
N LYS A 114 -12.62 -6.42 -0.99
CA LYS A 114 -12.85 -6.60 -2.44
C LYS A 114 -11.60 -6.18 -3.21
N TYR A 115 -11.50 -6.58 -4.48
CA TYR A 115 -10.45 -6.07 -5.35
C TYR A 115 -10.52 -4.55 -5.48
N GLY A 116 -9.36 -3.90 -5.50
CA GLY A 116 -9.22 -2.46 -5.48
C GLY A 116 -9.41 -1.79 -4.11
N ASP A 117 -9.84 -2.54 -3.08
CA ASP A 117 -9.90 -1.99 -1.72
C ASP A 117 -8.50 -1.66 -1.21
N VAL A 118 -8.37 -0.50 -0.58
CA VAL A 118 -7.16 -0.13 0.15
C VAL A 118 -7.31 -0.51 1.61
N VAL A 119 -6.35 -1.26 2.10
CA VAL A 119 -6.29 -1.73 3.49
C VAL A 119 -5.02 -1.26 4.18
N GLU A 120 -5.11 -1.02 5.48
CA GLU A 120 -3.96 -0.81 6.36
C GLU A 120 -3.57 -2.13 7.00
N ILE A 121 -2.29 -2.44 6.96
CA ILE A 121 -1.69 -3.62 7.61
C ILE A 121 -0.76 -3.14 8.71
N LYS A 122 -0.88 -3.75 9.88
CA LYS A 122 0.00 -3.51 11.04
C LYS A 122 0.41 -4.83 11.68
N ALA A 123 1.71 -5.07 11.74
CA ALA A 123 2.28 -6.16 12.52
C ALA A 123 2.00 -5.95 14.01
N LYS A 124 1.96 -7.05 14.77
CA LYS A 124 1.88 -7.04 16.23
C LYS A 124 3.03 -6.22 16.83
N ASP A 125 2.81 -5.66 18.00
CA ASP A 125 3.86 -4.98 18.73
C ASP A 125 4.97 -5.97 19.13
N GLY A 126 6.22 -5.55 18.90
CA GLY A 126 7.40 -6.40 19.08
C GLY A 126 7.88 -7.11 17.81
N ASP A 127 7.02 -7.28 16.80
CA ASP A 127 7.39 -7.90 15.53
C ASP A 127 8.05 -6.92 14.55
N ASP A 128 8.66 -7.47 13.50
CA ASP A 128 9.19 -6.70 12.36
C ASP A 128 8.08 -5.88 11.68
N LYS A 129 8.26 -4.56 11.68
CA LYS A 129 7.33 -3.59 11.12
C LYS A 129 7.47 -3.39 9.61
N SER A 130 8.32 -4.13 8.93
CA SER A 130 8.58 -3.99 7.49
C SER A 130 7.34 -4.21 6.61
N ILE A 131 6.31 -4.88 7.15
CA ILE A 131 5.03 -5.08 6.47
C ILE A 131 4.01 -3.98 6.73
N ASN A 132 4.27 -3.04 7.64
CA ASN A 132 3.29 -2.01 7.98
C ASN A 132 3.02 -1.07 6.82
N GLY A 133 1.77 -0.66 6.67
CA GLY A 133 1.37 0.38 5.72
C GLY A 133 0.09 0.08 4.95
N LEU A 134 -0.11 0.82 3.87
CA LEU A 134 -1.27 0.71 2.99
C LEU A 134 -0.98 -0.23 1.82
N TYR A 135 -1.97 -1.04 1.48
CA TYR A 135 -1.91 -2.02 0.39
C TYR A 135 -3.23 -2.05 -0.37
N GLU A 136 -3.18 -2.39 -1.64
CA GLU A 136 -4.35 -2.67 -2.46
C GLU A 136 -4.58 -4.17 -2.61
N VAL A 137 -5.85 -4.59 -2.56
CA VAL A 137 -6.25 -5.98 -2.75
C VAL A 137 -6.39 -6.26 -4.24
N HIS A 138 -5.52 -7.10 -4.81
CA HIS A 138 -5.54 -7.46 -6.23
C HIS A 138 -5.59 -8.96 -6.49
N ASP A 139 -5.32 -9.78 -5.47
CA ASP A 139 -5.18 -11.21 -5.67
C ASP A 139 -5.94 -12.04 -4.63
N THR A 140 -6.06 -13.32 -4.88
CA THR A 140 -6.76 -14.29 -4.03
C THR A 140 -5.89 -15.51 -3.81
N MET A 141 -5.72 -15.88 -2.54
CA MET A 141 -4.97 -17.07 -2.15
C MET A 141 -5.71 -18.35 -2.47
N ASN A 142 -4.96 -19.46 -2.53
CA ASN A 142 -5.53 -20.80 -2.66
C ASN A 142 -6.59 -21.07 -1.57
N LYS A 143 -7.66 -21.78 -1.93
CA LYS A 143 -8.81 -22.07 -1.05
C LYS A 143 -8.50 -22.80 0.25
N ARG A 144 -7.30 -23.41 0.35
CA ARG A 144 -6.83 -24.08 1.59
C ARG A 144 -6.46 -23.09 2.70
N PHE A 145 -6.29 -21.80 2.38
CA PHE A 145 -5.93 -20.78 3.35
C PHE A 145 -7.15 -20.03 3.85
N THR A 146 -7.16 -19.77 5.16
CA THR A 146 -8.22 -19.04 5.88
C THR A 146 -7.56 -18.01 6.80
N ASP A 147 -8.21 -16.85 6.99
CA ASP A 147 -7.73 -15.72 7.80
C ASP A 147 -6.26 -15.36 7.50
N ARG A 148 -5.92 -15.33 6.19
CA ARG A 148 -4.56 -15.10 5.74
C ARG A 148 -4.49 -14.09 4.61
N ILE A 149 -3.40 -13.33 4.62
CA ILE A 149 -3.00 -12.44 3.52
C ILE A 149 -1.59 -12.79 3.06
N ASP A 150 -1.31 -12.48 1.80
CA ASP A 150 0.01 -12.69 1.20
C ASP A 150 0.46 -11.43 0.49
N ILE A 151 1.61 -10.89 0.90
CA ILE A 151 2.12 -9.60 0.45
C ILE A 151 2.99 -9.82 -0.78
N LEU A 152 2.60 -9.20 -1.90
CA LEU A 152 3.39 -9.23 -3.13
C LEU A 152 4.71 -8.47 -2.93
N THR A 153 5.83 -9.16 -3.18
CA THR A 153 7.17 -8.57 -3.08
C THR A 153 8.03 -8.94 -4.28
N HIS A 154 9.00 -8.06 -4.61
CA HIS A 154 9.99 -8.37 -5.62
C HIS A 154 10.95 -9.47 -5.12
N ILE A 155 11.48 -10.30 -6.03
CA ILE A 155 12.40 -11.39 -5.68
C ILE A 155 13.67 -10.90 -4.98
N ASP A 156 14.13 -9.68 -5.33
CA ASP A 156 15.29 -9.03 -4.69
C ASP A 156 14.91 -8.31 -3.37
N ASN A 157 13.75 -8.60 -2.78
CA ASN A 157 13.36 -7.95 -1.52
C ASN A 157 14.37 -8.27 -0.42
N PRO A 158 15.04 -7.27 0.18
CA PRO A 158 16.06 -7.47 1.21
C PRO A 158 15.53 -8.12 2.49
N HIS A 159 14.21 -8.01 2.74
CA HIS A 159 13.56 -8.64 3.90
C HIS A 159 13.20 -10.11 3.68
N GLY A 160 13.45 -10.66 2.48
CA GLY A 160 13.20 -12.06 2.14
C GLY A 160 11.75 -12.49 2.30
N GLN A 161 11.57 -13.78 2.49
CA GLN A 161 10.29 -14.40 2.88
C GLN A 161 10.07 -14.18 4.38
N GLY A 162 8.79 -14.16 4.80
CA GLY A 162 8.46 -13.99 6.21
C GLY A 162 7.04 -14.46 6.50
N LYS A 163 6.79 -14.70 7.79
CA LYS A 163 5.47 -15.02 8.33
C LYS A 163 5.27 -14.18 9.59
N TRP A 164 4.15 -13.48 9.66
CA TRP A 164 3.71 -12.69 10.80
C TRP A 164 2.37 -13.21 11.27
N GLU A 165 2.25 -13.45 12.53
CA GLU A 165 1.00 -13.85 13.17
C GLU A 165 0.34 -12.64 13.87
N GLU A 166 -0.95 -12.71 14.10
CA GLU A 166 -1.72 -11.63 14.75
C GLU A 166 -1.58 -10.25 14.09
N VAL A 167 -1.47 -10.25 12.77
CA VAL A 167 -1.41 -9.02 11.97
C VAL A 167 -2.79 -8.38 11.91
N SER A 168 -2.87 -7.10 12.22
CA SER A 168 -4.11 -6.33 12.06
C SER A 168 -4.27 -5.87 10.61
N ILE A 169 -5.38 -6.21 9.98
CA ILE A 169 -5.82 -5.66 8.69
C ILE A 169 -7.09 -4.84 8.87
N ARG A 170 -7.14 -3.64 8.32
CA ARG A 170 -8.28 -2.71 8.40
C ARG A 170 -8.57 -2.09 7.04
N LEU A 171 -9.85 -2.09 6.66
CA LEU A 171 -10.29 -1.36 5.46
C LEU A 171 -10.12 0.15 5.67
N VAL A 172 -9.47 0.81 4.72
CA VAL A 172 -9.27 2.28 4.70
C VAL A 172 -10.17 2.93 3.66
N ARG A 173 -10.23 2.36 2.46
CA ARG A 173 -11.00 2.88 1.33
C ARG A 173 -11.50 1.76 0.45
N ARG A 174 -12.75 1.85 -0.02
CA ARG A 174 -13.28 0.95 -1.05
C ARG A 174 -12.67 1.25 -2.41
N GLY A 175 -12.40 0.20 -3.17
CA GLY A 175 -12.04 0.32 -4.57
C GLY A 175 -13.17 0.98 -5.38
N LEU A 176 -12.81 1.76 -6.37
CA LEU A 176 -13.77 2.23 -7.36
C LEU A 176 -14.18 1.03 -8.23
N LYS A 177 -15.50 0.83 -8.36
CA LYS A 177 -16.06 -0.18 -9.28
C LYS A 177 -15.98 0.33 -10.70
#